data_6ba4e8f80bfab9fd65058f7555ac07fb
#
_entry.id   6ba4e8f80bfab9fd65058f7555ac07fb
#
_cell.length_a   1.000
_cell.length_b   1.000
_cell.length_c   1.000
_cell.angle_alpha   90.00
_cell.angle_beta   90.00
_cell.angle_gamma   90.00
#
_symmetry.space_group_name_H-M   'P 1'
#
loop_
_entity.id
_entity.type
_entity.pdbx_description
1 polymer ?
#
loop_
_entity_poly.entity_id
_entity_poly.type
_entity_poly.pdbx_seq_one_letter_code
_entity_poly.pdbx_strand_id
1 'polypeptide(L)'
;MKAFISHTGTGIPLRRSNVDTDQIIPAQYLKRVTRSGFEDGLFNAWRQDPEFVLNQPQYKAATILVAGPDFGTGSSREHAVWALQNYGFEAVLSSRFADIFRNNSLKGGLLTVILAQEVIEELWDLIEANPAMEITVDLAAREVRFNGKKATF
;
A
#
# COMPACT_ATOMS: atom_id res chain seq x y z
N MET A 1 16.47 1.25 9.57
CA MET A 1 15.71 1.20 8.30
C MET A 1 16.19 0.04 7.46
N LYS A 2 15.26 -0.73 6.96
CA LYS A 2 15.55 -1.90 6.11
C LYS A 2 15.87 -1.43 4.69
N ALA A 3 16.94 -1.95 4.10
CA ALA A 3 17.24 -1.68 2.70
C ALA A 3 16.27 -2.45 1.80
N PHE A 4 15.71 -1.76 0.80
CA PHE A 4 14.81 -2.36 -0.16
C PHE A 4 15.54 -2.52 -1.50
N ILE A 5 15.64 -3.74 -2.01
CA ILE A 5 16.22 -4.03 -3.31
C ILE A 5 15.14 -4.53 -4.26
N SER A 6 14.42 -5.57 -3.88
CA SER A 6 13.29 -6.09 -4.63
C SER A 6 12.37 -6.84 -3.68
N HIS A 7 11.11 -6.95 -4.06
CA HIS A 7 10.12 -7.68 -3.27
C HIS A 7 9.13 -8.35 -4.21
N THR A 8 8.86 -9.61 -3.95
CA THR A 8 7.82 -10.37 -4.68
C THR A 8 6.76 -10.79 -3.69
N GLY A 9 5.52 -10.51 -4.02
CA GLY A 9 4.37 -10.87 -3.20
C GLY A 9 3.08 -10.72 -3.96
N THR A 10 1.96 -10.99 -3.30
CA THR A 10 0.64 -10.79 -3.88
C THR A 10 0.12 -9.40 -3.54
N GLY A 11 -0.87 -8.94 -4.28
CA GLY A 11 -1.42 -7.59 -4.14
C GLY A 11 -2.84 -7.56 -3.59
N ILE A 12 -3.20 -6.42 -3.01
CA ILE A 12 -4.57 -6.09 -2.64
C ILE A 12 -5.05 -4.95 -3.53
N PRO A 13 -6.22 -5.08 -4.19
CA PRO A 13 -6.77 -4.01 -5.01
C PRO A 13 -7.61 -3.06 -4.16
N LEU A 14 -7.03 -1.95 -3.74
CA LEU A 14 -7.76 -0.91 -3.02
C LEU A 14 -8.27 0.13 -4.04
N ARG A 15 -9.47 -0.08 -4.55
CA ARG A 15 -10.08 0.78 -5.58
C ARG A 15 -10.68 2.04 -4.95
N ARG A 16 -9.81 2.84 -4.32
CA ARG A 16 -10.19 4.11 -3.70
C ARG A 16 -9.17 5.18 -4.06
N SER A 17 -9.65 6.39 -4.32
CA SER A 17 -8.80 7.56 -4.54
C SER A 17 -8.89 8.51 -3.35
N ASN A 18 -7.95 9.43 -3.26
CA ASN A 18 -7.92 10.45 -2.20
C ASN A 18 -7.95 9.82 -0.80
N VAL A 19 -7.20 8.73 -0.62
CA VAL A 19 -7.11 8.07 0.68
C VAL A 19 -6.25 8.94 1.58
N ASP A 20 -6.87 9.56 2.59
CA ASP A 20 -6.15 10.47 3.48
C ASP A 20 -5.58 9.73 4.71
N THR A 21 -4.71 10.43 5.45
CA THR A 21 -4.03 9.84 6.59
C THR A 21 -4.98 9.48 7.74
N ASP A 22 -6.13 10.17 7.88
CA ASP A 22 -7.14 9.81 8.88
C ASP A 22 -7.83 8.49 8.52
N GLN A 23 -7.99 8.20 7.23
CA GLN A 23 -8.54 6.93 6.78
C GLN A 23 -7.53 5.81 6.93
N ILE A 24 -6.25 6.11 6.70
CA ILE A 24 -5.17 5.13 6.88
C ILE A 24 -5.04 4.76 8.35
N ILE A 25 -4.98 5.76 9.23
CA ILE A 25 -4.91 5.53 10.67
C ILE A 25 -5.66 6.65 11.42
N PRO A 26 -6.71 6.32 12.20
CA PRO A 26 -7.44 7.32 12.96
C PRO A 26 -6.58 8.00 14.02
N ALA A 27 -6.91 9.26 14.34
CA ALA A 27 -6.14 10.09 15.27
C ALA A 27 -5.98 9.45 16.65
N GLN A 28 -6.94 8.64 17.09
CA GLN A 28 -6.89 7.99 18.41
C GLN A 28 -5.67 7.10 18.59
N TYR A 29 -5.12 6.56 17.49
CA TYR A 29 -3.92 5.71 17.53
C TYR A 29 -2.62 6.52 17.64
N LEU A 30 -2.65 7.82 17.42
CA LEU A 30 -1.48 8.68 17.46
C LEU A 30 -0.94 8.90 18.88
N LYS A 31 -1.69 8.50 19.89
CA LYS A 31 -1.28 8.63 21.30
C LYS A 31 -0.29 7.54 21.72
N ARG A 32 -0.12 6.51 20.91
CA ARG A 32 0.82 5.42 21.22
C ARG A 32 2.26 5.93 21.09
N VAL A 33 3.11 5.53 22.02
CA VAL A 33 4.52 5.96 22.05
C VAL A 33 5.46 5.00 21.34
N THR A 34 5.01 3.83 20.95
CA THR A 34 5.80 2.83 20.25
C THR A 34 5.65 3.00 18.73
N ARG A 35 6.57 2.40 17.95
CA ARG A 35 6.49 2.38 16.48
C ARG A 35 5.90 1.09 15.93
N SER A 36 5.37 0.24 16.80
CA SER A 36 4.80 -1.05 16.41
C SER A 36 3.43 -1.21 17.03
N GLY A 37 2.67 -2.18 16.54
CA GLY A 37 1.34 -2.45 17.05
C GLY A 37 0.25 -1.57 16.44
N PHE A 38 0.53 -0.95 15.28
CA PHE A 38 -0.44 -0.08 14.62
C PHE A 38 -1.30 -0.79 13.57
N GLU A 39 -1.07 -2.09 13.34
CA GLU A 39 -1.81 -2.86 12.33
C GLU A 39 -3.31 -2.92 12.59
N ASP A 40 -3.74 -2.87 13.84
CA ASP A 40 -5.17 -2.85 14.17
C ASP A 40 -5.83 -1.51 13.88
N GLY A 41 -5.02 -0.44 13.78
CA GLY A 41 -5.51 0.89 13.40
C GLY A 41 -5.61 1.09 11.89
N LEU A 42 -4.88 0.30 11.10
CA LEU A 42 -4.85 0.48 9.65
C LEU A 42 -6.24 0.34 9.05
N PHE A 43 -6.70 1.39 8.35
CA PHE A 43 -8.02 1.45 7.72
C PHE A 43 -9.14 1.02 8.68
N ASN A 44 -9.01 1.37 9.97
CA ASN A 44 -9.88 0.85 11.02
C ASN A 44 -11.36 1.07 10.74
N ALA A 45 -11.75 2.26 10.26
CA ALA A 45 -13.16 2.55 9.96
C ALA A 45 -13.70 1.65 8.84
N TRP A 46 -12.93 1.47 7.76
CA TRP A 46 -13.36 0.63 6.64
C TRP A 46 -13.38 -0.85 7.00
N ARG A 47 -12.48 -1.27 7.89
CA ARG A 47 -12.39 -2.68 8.30
C ARG A 47 -13.55 -3.13 9.18
N GLN A 48 -14.43 -2.20 9.59
CA GLN A 48 -15.67 -2.56 10.26
C GLN A 48 -16.67 -3.19 9.29
N ASP A 49 -16.52 -2.92 7.99
CA ASP A 49 -17.33 -3.55 6.95
C ASP A 49 -16.74 -4.93 6.62
N PRO A 50 -17.49 -6.03 6.83
CA PRO A 50 -16.98 -7.38 6.54
C PRO A 50 -16.58 -7.59 5.08
N GLU A 51 -17.13 -6.80 4.16
CA GLU A 51 -16.85 -6.92 2.73
C GLU A 51 -15.64 -6.07 2.29
N PHE A 52 -15.07 -5.28 3.20
CA PHE A 52 -13.89 -4.48 2.85
C PHE A 52 -12.76 -5.40 2.37
N VAL A 53 -12.01 -4.92 1.37
CA VAL A 53 -11.03 -5.74 0.65
C VAL A 53 -9.98 -6.39 1.59
N LEU A 54 -9.51 -5.68 2.62
CA LEU A 54 -8.54 -6.24 3.56
C LEU A 54 -9.13 -7.35 4.43
N ASN A 55 -10.46 -7.42 4.56
CA ASN A 55 -11.12 -8.46 5.34
C ASN A 55 -11.39 -9.73 4.52
N GLN A 56 -11.18 -9.69 3.22
CA GLN A 56 -11.45 -10.84 2.35
C GLN A 56 -10.32 -11.85 2.45
N PRO A 57 -10.63 -13.15 2.66
CA PRO A 57 -9.62 -14.16 2.96
C PRO A 57 -8.56 -14.35 1.86
N GLN A 58 -8.93 -14.16 0.59
CA GLN A 58 -8.02 -14.33 -0.53
C GLN A 58 -6.87 -13.33 -0.55
N TYR A 59 -6.97 -12.23 0.22
CA TYR A 59 -5.95 -11.18 0.26
C TYR A 59 -5.13 -11.15 1.56
N LYS A 60 -5.34 -12.11 2.46
CA LYS A 60 -4.69 -12.07 3.78
C LYS A 60 -3.17 -12.11 3.75
N ALA A 61 -2.59 -12.77 2.77
CA ALA A 61 -1.13 -12.89 2.66
C ALA A 61 -0.49 -11.79 1.81
N ALA A 62 -1.28 -10.86 1.30
CA ALA A 62 -0.77 -9.84 0.39
C ALA A 62 0.15 -8.85 1.10
N THR A 63 1.21 -8.45 0.40
CA THR A 63 2.24 -7.54 0.92
C THR A 63 2.39 -6.29 0.06
N ILE A 64 1.61 -6.17 -1.01
CA ILE A 64 1.65 -5.03 -1.93
C ILE A 64 0.25 -4.42 -2.00
N LEU A 65 0.14 -3.15 -1.66
CA LEU A 65 -1.13 -2.43 -1.75
C LEU A 65 -1.19 -1.68 -3.07
N VAL A 66 -2.21 -1.95 -3.87
CA VAL A 66 -2.42 -1.27 -5.16
C VAL A 66 -3.61 -0.33 -5.00
N ALA A 67 -3.33 0.96 -4.89
CA ALA A 67 -4.31 1.98 -4.53
C ALA A 67 -4.61 2.94 -5.68
N GLY A 68 -5.72 3.65 -5.58
CA GLY A 68 -6.08 4.70 -6.52
C GLY A 68 -5.23 5.96 -6.35
N PRO A 69 -5.44 6.98 -7.18
CA PRO A 69 -4.61 8.19 -7.17
C PRO A 69 -4.81 9.01 -5.89
N ASP A 70 -3.82 9.86 -5.62
CA ASP A 70 -3.81 10.78 -4.47
C ASP A 70 -3.84 10.05 -3.13
N PHE A 71 -2.97 9.06 -3.00
CA PHE A 71 -2.83 8.29 -1.77
C PHE A 71 -1.99 9.05 -0.73
N GLY A 72 -2.48 9.08 0.52
CA GLY A 72 -1.76 9.68 1.63
C GLY A 72 -1.98 11.18 1.80
N THR A 73 -3.08 11.72 1.29
CA THR A 73 -3.44 13.13 1.44
C THR A 73 -3.78 13.46 2.90
N GLY A 74 -3.91 14.75 3.20
CA GLY A 74 -4.27 15.22 4.54
C GLY A 74 -3.06 15.50 5.41
N SER A 75 -3.24 15.42 6.74
CA SER A 75 -2.20 15.75 7.70
C SER A 75 -0.99 14.83 7.61
N SER A 76 0.21 15.39 7.83
CA SER A 76 1.43 14.60 7.86
C SER A 76 1.45 13.67 9.07
N ARG A 77 1.52 12.36 8.84
CA ARG A 77 1.56 11.35 9.92
C ARG A 77 2.49 10.21 9.56
N GLU A 78 3.61 10.13 10.26
CA GLU A 78 4.49 8.96 10.14
C GLU A 78 3.77 7.67 10.56
N HIS A 79 2.79 7.80 11.46
CA HIS A 79 1.99 6.67 11.94
C HIS A 79 1.25 5.95 10.79
N ALA A 80 0.89 6.67 9.72
CA ALA A 80 0.29 6.04 8.55
C ALA A 80 1.25 5.05 7.89
N VAL A 81 2.53 5.43 7.79
CA VAL A 81 3.57 4.54 7.26
C VAL A 81 3.75 3.33 8.17
N TRP A 82 3.83 3.56 9.49
CA TRP A 82 3.99 2.49 10.46
C TRP A 82 2.83 1.50 10.43
N ALA A 83 1.60 2.00 10.31
CA ALA A 83 0.41 1.15 10.24
C ALA A 83 0.45 0.23 9.02
N LEU A 84 0.82 0.77 7.87
CA LEU A 84 0.95 -0.03 6.64
C LEU A 84 2.03 -1.10 6.79
N GLN A 85 3.20 -0.73 7.34
CA GLN A 85 4.31 -1.66 7.54
C GLN A 85 3.98 -2.72 8.58
N ASN A 86 3.37 -2.34 9.70
CA ASN A 86 3.00 -3.29 10.75
C ASN A 86 1.95 -4.28 10.28
N TYR A 87 1.07 -3.88 9.38
CA TYR A 87 0.09 -4.79 8.79
C TYR A 87 0.75 -5.82 7.88
N GLY A 88 1.89 -5.48 7.28
CA GLY A 88 2.66 -6.39 6.42
C GLY A 88 2.94 -5.87 5.03
N PHE A 89 2.58 -4.63 4.73
CA PHE A 89 2.86 -4.06 3.41
C PHE A 89 4.32 -3.67 3.27
N GLU A 90 4.94 -4.10 2.17
CA GLU A 90 6.30 -3.74 1.79
C GLU A 90 6.33 -2.64 0.74
N ALA A 91 5.26 -2.51 -0.05
CA ALA A 91 5.17 -1.52 -1.12
C ALA A 91 3.73 -1.06 -1.32
N VAL A 92 3.58 0.19 -1.73
CA VAL A 92 2.31 0.76 -2.16
C VAL A 92 2.46 1.28 -3.58
N LEU A 93 1.59 0.85 -4.48
CA LEU A 93 1.58 1.27 -5.88
C LEU A 93 0.38 2.19 -6.09
N SER A 94 0.61 3.34 -6.73
CA SER A 94 -0.44 4.31 -7.04
C SER A 94 0.01 5.17 -8.21
N SER A 95 -0.92 5.83 -8.87
CA SER A 95 -0.57 6.76 -9.94
C SER A 95 -0.11 8.12 -9.41
N ARG A 96 -0.45 8.45 -8.15
CA ARG A 96 -0.01 9.70 -7.53
C ARG A 96 -0.11 9.60 -6.01
N PHE A 97 0.92 10.08 -5.32
CA PHE A 97 0.98 10.15 -3.86
C PHE A 97 1.06 11.60 -3.40
N ALA A 98 0.54 11.89 -2.20
CA ALA A 98 0.82 13.15 -1.55
C ALA A 98 2.33 13.23 -1.19
N ASP A 99 2.93 14.38 -1.40
CA ASP A 99 4.39 14.55 -1.24
C ASP A 99 4.87 14.21 0.17
N ILE A 100 4.16 14.66 1.18
CA ILE A 100 4.55 14.44 2.58
C ILE A 100 4.50 12.96 2.92
N PHE A 101 3.43 12.27 2.50
CA PHE A 101 3.31 10.83 2.72
C PHE A 101 4.46 10.08 2.03
N ARG A 102 4.77 10.45 0.80
CA ARG A 102 5.85 9.82 0.03
C ARG A 102 7.20 10.01 0.71
N ASN A 103 7.48 11.21 1.22
CA ASN A 103 8.71 11.49 1.94
C ASN A 103 8.81 10.70 3.24
N ASN A 104 7.73 10.63 4.01
CA ASN A 104 7.68 9.83 5.23
C ASN A 104 7.87 8.35 4.95
N SER A 105 7.28 7.86 3.86
CA SER A 105 7.42 6.46 3.45
C SER A 105 8.87 6.13 3.11
N LEU A 106 9.53 7.00 2.35
CA LEU A 106 10.93 6.84 1.99
C LEU A 106 11.81 6.75 3.24
N LYS A 107 11.61 7.65 4.19
CA LYS A 107 12.36 7.66 5.46
C LYS A 107 12.11 6.39 6.27
N GLY A 108 10.89 5.88 6.25
CA GLY A 108 10.50 4.71 7.02
C GLY A 108 10.84 3.38 6.36
N GLY A 109 11.24 3.38 5.10
CA GLY A 109 11.57 2.16 4.37
C GLY A 109 10.36 1.48 3.71
N LEU A 110 9.23 2.17 3.59
CA LEU A 110 8.08 1.70 2.82
C LEU A 110 8.22 2.23 1.40
N LEU A 111 8.27 1.34 0.41
CA LEU A 111 8.43 1.75 -0.98
C LEU A 111 7.11 2.24 -1.55
N THR A 112 7.13 3.46 -2.09
CA THR A 112 6.00 4.02 -2.84
C THR A 112 6.39 4.07 -4.31
N VAL A 113 5.56 3.48 -5.17
CA VAL A 113 5.85 3.34 -6.60
C VAL A 113 4.76 4.02 -7.41
N ILE A 114 5.18 4.94 -8.29
CA ILE A 114 4.26 5.66 -9.17
C ILE A 114 4.18 4.92 -10.51
N LEU A 115 2.98 4.46 -10.86
CA LEU A 115 2.71 3.80 -12.13
C LEU A 115 1.58 4.56 -12.85
N ALA A 116 1.54 4.46 -14.17
CA ALA A 116 0.42 5.04 -14.93
C ALA A 116 -0.91 4.49 -14.43
N GLN A 117 -1.95 5.32 -14.43
CA GLN A 117 -3.26 4.90 -13.92
C GLN A 117 -3.80 3.68 -14.66
N GLU A 118 -3.54 3.57 -15.95
CA GLU A 118 -3.95 2.42 -16.76
C GLU A 118 -3.32 1.12 -16.25
N VAL A 119 -2.07 1.20 -15.78
CA VAL A 119 -1.36 0.04 -15.21
C VAL A 119 -1.97 -0.33 -13.86
N ILE A 120 -2.30 0.68 -13.05
CA ILE A 120 -2.97 0.45 -11.76
C ILE A 120 -4.31 -0.27 -11.99
N GLU A 121 -5.10 0.17 -12.96
CA GLU A 121 -6.39 -0.45 -13.27
C GLU A 121 -6.24 -1.87 -13.81
N GLU A 122 -5.24 -2.09 -14.64
CA GLU A 122 -4.91 -3.44 -15.11
C GLU A 122 -4.53 -4.36 -13.95
N LEU A 123 -3.72 -3.87 -13.03
CA LEU A 123 -3.35 -4.63 -11.84
C LEU A 123 -4.57 -4.99 -10.99
N TRP A 124 -5.48 -4.04 -10.78
CA TRP A 124 -6.71 -4.33 -10.05
C TRP A 124 -7.51 -5.47 -10.69
N ASP A 125 -7.69 -5.40 -12.01
CA ASP A 125 -8.45 -6.42 -12.73
C ASP A 125 -7.78 -7.79 -12.63
N LEU A 126 -6.45 -7.83 -12.81
CA LEU A 126 -5.69 -9.08 -12.76
C LEU A 126 -5.68 -9.69 -11.36
N ILE A 127 -5.52 -8.86 -10.32
CA ILE A 127 -5.53 -9.33 -8.93
C ILE A 127 -6.90 -9.90 -8.58
N GLU A 128 -7.97 -9.23 -8.98
CA GLU A 128 -9.33 -9.70 -8.71
C GLU A 128 -9.62 -11.01 -9.43
N ALA A 129 -9.11 -11.18 -10.64
CA ALA A 129 -9.27 -12.42 -11.40
C ALA A 129 -8.41 -13.56 -10.84
N ASN A 130 -7.24 -13.24 -10.29
CA ASN A 130 -6.31 -14.21 -9.71
C ASN A 130 -5.56 -13.61 -8.52
N PRO A 131 -6.14 -13.68 -7.30
CA PRO A 131 -5.49 -13.12 -6.11
C PRO A 131 -4.13 -13.72 -5.79
N ALA A 132 -3.81 -14.90 -6.31
CA ALA A 132 -2.51 -15.54 -6.11
C ALA A 132 -1.43 -15.03 -7.06
N MET A 133 -1.78 -14.12 -8.00
CA MET A 133 -0.81 -13.56 -8.94
C MET A 133 0.31 -12.85 -8.19
N GLU A 134 1.55 -13.25 -8.48
CA GLU A 134 2.71 -12.59 -7.88
C GLU A 134 3.08 -11.32 -8.62
N ILE A 135 3.48 -10.32 -7.85
CA ILE A 135 3.95 -9.03 -8.36
C ILE A 135 5.36 -8.84 -7.81
N THR A 136 6.31 -8.53 -8.68
CA THR A 136 7.67 -8.22 -8.27
C THR A 136 7.93 -6.73 -8.44
N VAL A 137 8.30 -6.08 -7.35
CA VAL A 137 8.72 -4.66 -7.38
C VAL A 137 10.25 -4.68 -7.28
N ASP A 138 10.91 -4.26 -8.35
CA ASP A 138 12.36 -4.29 -8.47
C ASP A 138 12.90 -2.86 -8.50
N LEU A 139 13.44 -2.42 -7.37
CA LEU A 139 13.96 -1.07 -7.25
C LEU A 139 15.24 -0.86 -8.07
N ALA A 140 16.09 -1.87 -8.11
CA ALA A 140 17.35 -1.77 -8.87
C ALA A 140 17.08 -1.59 -10.37
N ALA A 141 16.14 -2.34 -10.91
CA ALA A 141 15.75 -2.24 -12.33
C ALA A 141 14.71 -1.14 -12.56
N ARG A 142 14.12 -0.59 -11.50
CA ARG A 142 13.05 0.41 -11.53
C ARG A 142 11.86 -0.07 -12.36
N GLU A 143 11.41 -1.28 -12.06
CA GLU A 143 10.27 -1.86 -12.77
C GLU A 143 9.41 -2.72 -11.86
N VAL A 144 8.14 -2.84 -12.23
CA VAL A 144 7.19 -3.75 -11.60
C VAL A 144 6.86 -4.82 -12.63
N ARG A 145 7.03 -6.09 -12.25
CA ARG A 145 6.78 -7.22 -13.15
C ARG A 145 5.56 -8.00 -12.65
N PHE A 146 4.66 -8.30 -13.56
CA PHE A 146 3.44 -9.04 -13.27
C PHE A 146 2.88 -9.66 -14.55
N ASN A 147 2.31 -10.84 -14.44
CA ASN A 147 1.60 -11.51 -15.54
C ASN A 147 2.39 -11.54 -16.87
N GLY A 148 3.72 -11.76 -16.78
CA GLY A 148 4.59 -11.78 -17.96
C GLY A 148 4.86 -10.42 -18.58
N LYS A 149 4.45 -9.34 -17.92
CA LYS A 149 4.62 -7.96 -18.35
C LYS A 149 5.50 -7.19 -17.37
N LYS A 150 5.94 -6.00 -17.79
CA LYS A 150 6.62 -5.08 -16.87
C LYS A 150 6.17 -3.64 -17.11
N ALA A 151 6.18 -2.85 -16.04
CA ALA A 151 5.97 -1.41 -16.09
C ALA A 151 7.15 -0.74 -15.39
N THR A 152 7.67 0.33 -15.98
CA THR A 152 8.81 1.06 -15.40
C THR A 152 8.32 2.20 -14.51
N PHE A 153 9.19 2.61 -13.58
CA PHE A 153 8.91 3.74 -12.72
C PHE A 153 10.16 4.57 -12.40
#